data_15abfae40fff1654efc5b78d6729d53e
#
_entry.id   15abfae40fff1654efc5b78d6729d53e
#
_cell.length_a   1.000
_cell.length_b   1.000
_cell.length_c   1.000
_cell.angle_alpha   90.00
_cell.angle_beta   90.00
_cell.angle_gamma   90.00
#
_symmetry.space_group_name_H-M   'P 1'
#
loop_
_entity.id
_entity.type
_entity.pdbx_description
1 polymer ?
#
loop_
_entity_poly.entity_id
_entity_poly.type
_entity_poly.pdbx_seq_one_letter_code
_entity_poly.pdbx_strand_id
1 'polypeptide(L)'
;MKTVRPLGLYIHIPFCKAKCVYCDFYSLPHGEDRMDAYTDALCAHLTEAAPLAASHTVDTVYFGGGTPSYLGEKRLCKILKVIEKRYQVARDAEITLEANPDSAGDWKALRALRRCGFNRISLGMQSACDEELRTIGRVHTMEQVRQAVEAARKAKIQNLSLDLIYGLPHQTQERWLENLAAAVALNPEHLSCYGLKVEEGTPLFAMKDTAGLPGDEEQADMYLQTVEFLKQYGYEQYEISNFAKPGRESRHNLKYWKLQEYAGFGPGAHSDFGGVRYAYEKDLDAYIAAAHGGQFRFSENTVIPPRDRDVEWVMLGARLISGLDPKDYEAQFRRRFDPIFLPFMQKCVAAGYAVSENGVWHLTPKGFLVSNQIIGGLLDAQAAEKQRRADAAARGDFRVNLD
;
A
#
# COMPACT_ATOMS: atom_id res chain seq x y z
N MET A 1 22.90 19.15 -13.67
CA MET A 1 21.44 18.90 -13.64
C MET A 1 21.05 18.75 -12.19
N LYS A 2 20.07 19.50 -11.67
CA LYS A 2 19.53 19.21 -10.34
C LYS A 2 18.90 17.82 -10.40
N THR A 3 19.34 16.91 -9.55
CA THR A 3 18.72 15.60 -9.39
C THR A 3 17.27 15.82 -8.97
N VAL A 4 16.34 15.45 -9.83
CA VAL A 4 14.91 15.53 -9.57
C VAL A 4 14.59 14.46 -8.50
N ARG A 5 14.02 14.86 -7.38
CA ARG A 5 13.60 13.94 -6.31
C ARG A 5 12.16 13.49 -6.58
N PRO A 6 11.90 12.19 -6.75
CA PRO A 6 10.53 11.70 -6.92
C PRO A 6 9.75 11.81 -5.60
N LEU A 7 8.47 12.19 -5.68
CA LEU A 7 7.56 12.32 -4.54
C LEU A 7 6.23 11.64 -4.83
N GLY A 8 5.74 10.83 -3.91
CA GLY A 8 4.36 10.34 -3.90
C GLY A 8 3.44 11.29 -3.14
N LEU A 9 2.22 11.51 -3.65
CA LEU A 9 1.17 12.17 -2.88
C LEU A 9 0.10 11.15 -2.53
N TYR A 10 -0.21 10.98 -1.24
CA TYR A 10 -1.32 10.18 -0.76
C TYR A 10 -2.46 11.10 -0.32
N ILE A 11 -3.63 10.90 -0.88
CA ILE A 11 -4.84 11.69 -0.61
C ILE A 11 -5.84 10.79 0.10
N HIS A 12 -6.02 11.02 1.40
CA HIS A 12 -6.94 10.24 2.22
C HIS A 12 -8.36 10.77 2.12
N ILE A 13 -9.27 10.01 1.56
CA ILE A 13 -10.69 10.36 1.47
C ILE A 13 -11.47 9.55 2.51
N PRO A 14 -11.92 10.16 3.63
CA PRO A 14 -12.46 9.43 4.77
C PRO A 14 -13.95 9.06 4.64
N PHE A 15 -14.51 9.01 3.45
CA PHE A 15 -15.94 8.77 3.25
C PHE A 15 -16.22 7.38 2.69
N CYS A 16 -17.21 6.69 3.27
CA CYS A 16 -17.76 5.44 2.78
C CYS A 16 -19.28 5.51 2.76
N LYS A 17 -19.91 4.75 1.85
CA LYS A 17 -21.36 4.55 1.87
C LYS A 17 -21.80 3.69 3.06
N ALA A 18 -21.00 2.67 3.37
CA ALA A 18 -21.16 1.80 4.53
C ALA A 18 -19.78 1.36 5.01
N LYS A 19 -19.62 1.08 6.30
CA LYS A 19 -18.37 0.54 6.86
C LYS A 19 -18.44 -0.97 6.91
N CYS A 20 -17.44 -1.63 6.30
CA CYS A 20 -17.31 -3.09 6.31
C CYS A 20 -16.94 -3.61 7.70
N VAL A 21 -17.34 -4.83 8.05
CA VAL A 21 -17.16 -5.38 9.39
C VAL A 21 -15.69 -5.65 9.76
N TYR A 22 -14.79 -5.76 8.77
CA TYR A 22 -13.36 -6.02 8.95
C TYR A 22 -12.49 -4.77 8.90
N CYS A 23 -13.05 -3.60 8.49
CA CYS A 23 -12.26 -2.43 8.12
C CYS A 23 -11.84 -1.61 9.34
N ASP A 24 -10.53 -1.45 9.53
CA ASP A 24 -9.89 -0.62 10.57
C ASP A 24 -9.48 0.78 10.06
N PHE A 25 -9.57 1.02 8.75
CA PHE A 25 -9.23 2.31 8.18
C PHE A 25 -10.11 3.42 8.73
N TYR A 26 -9.50 4.61 8.88
CA TYR A 26 -10.27 5.79 9.24
C TYR A 26 -11.23 6.15 8.11
N SER A 27 -12.50 5.82 8.31
CA SER A 27 -13.57 6.08 7.35
C SER A 27 -14.89 6.30 8.09
N LEU A 28 -15.69 7.20 7.54
CA LEU A 28 -16.95 7.68 8.12
C LEU A 28 -18.08 7.34 7.15
N PRO A 29 -19.07 6.52 7.55
CA PRO A 29 -20.30 6.39 6.80
C PRO A 29 -21.18 7.65 6.97
N HIS A 30 -22.03 7.93 5.97
CA HIS A 30 -23.01 9.02 6.02
C HIS A 30 -22.41 10.41 6.27
N GLY A 31 -21.31 10.76 5.57
CA GLY A 31 -20.61 12.04 5.70
C GLY A 31 -20.82 13.00 4.53
N GLU A 32 -21.89 12.83 3.74
CA GLU A 32 -22.14 13.55 2.48
C GLU A 32 -22.24 15.05 2.65
N ASP A 33 -22.82 15.50 3.77
CA ASP A 33 -22.95 16.91 4.15
C ASP A 33 -21.61 17.63 4.38
N ARG A 34 -20.54 16.88 4.67
CA ARG A 34 -19.19 17.39 4.92
C ARG A 34 -18.26 17.30 3.71
N MET A 35 -18.66 16.61 2.63
CA MET A 35 -17.78 16.36 1.47
C MET A 35 -17.29 17.65 0.79
N ASP A 36 -18.12 18.68 0.68
CA ASP A 36 -17.73 19.94 0.07
C ASP A 36 -16.74 20.73 0.95
N ALA A 37 -17.06 20.87 2.24
CA ALA A 37 -16.18 21.52 3.20
C ALA A 37 -14.83 20.80 3.32
N TYR A 38 -14.83 19.46 3.35
CA TYR A 38 -13.63 18.64 3.33
C TYR A 38 -12.81 18.86 2.05
N THR A 39 -13.46 18.88 0.89
CA THR A 39 -12.78 19.10 -0.39
C THR A 39 -12.08 20.45 -0.43
N ASP A 40 -12.73 21.50 0.09
CA ASP A 40 -12.17 22.84 0.17
C ASP A 40 -10.99 22.90 1.16
N ALA A 41 -11.12 22.28 2.32
CA ALA A 41 -10.06 22.15 3.32
C ALA A 41 -8.83 21.41 2.76
N LEU A 42 -9.05 20.31 2.06
CA LEU A 42 -7.98 19.53 1.43
C LEU A 42 -7.27 20.33 0.33
N CYS A 43 -8.00 21.06 -0.49
CA CYS A 43 -7.44 21.95 -1.51
C CYS A 43 -6.61 23.09 -0.90
N ALA A 44 -7.04 23.65 0.22
CA ALA A 44 -6.29 24.66 0.96
C ALA A 44 -4.99 24.08 1.52
N HIS A 45 -5.06 22.91 2.18
CA HIS A 45 -3.90 22.19 2.72
C HIS A 45 -2.87 21.85 1.65
N LEU A 46 -3.31 21.28 0.51
CA LEU A 46 -2.44 21.01 -0.64
C LEU A 46 -1.76 22.28 -1.18
N THR A 47 -2.47 23.41 -1.16
CA THR A 47 -1.91 24.68 -1.62
C THR A 47 -0.87 25.23 -0.66
N GLU A 48 -1.12 25.15 0.64
CA GLU A 48 -0.22 25.62 1.71
C GLU A 48 1.06 24.78 1.77
N ALA A 49 0.96 23.45 1.64
CA ALA A 49 2.11 22.56 1.70
C ALA A 49 2.96 22.53 0.43
N ALA A 50 2.47 23.00 -0.72
CA ALA A 50 3.17 22.91 -2.00
C ALA A 50 4.61 23.50 -2.00
N PRO A 51 4.92 24.61 -1.30
CA PRO A 51 6.29 25.13 -1.24
C PRO A 51 7.30 24.15 -0.65
N LEU A 52 6.88 23.25 0.24
CA LEU A 52 7.75 22.22 0.84
C LEU A 52 8.22 21.20 -0.21
N ALA A 53 7.44 20.98 -1.25
CA ALA A 53 7.73 20.06 -2.34
C ALA A 53 8.37 20.73 -3.58
N ALA A 54 8.80 22.00 -3.50
CA ALA A 54 9.29 22.77 -4.66
C ALA A 54 10.53 22.15 -5.35
N SER A 55 11.31 21.31 -4.66
CA SER A 55 12.48 20.60 -5.22
C SER A 55 12.15 19.19 -5.71
N HIS A 56 10.87 18.78 -5.68
CA HIS A 56 10.44 17.43 -6.01
C HIS A 56 9.58 17.42 -7.28
N THR A 57 9.55 16.27 -7.94
CA THR A 57 8.58 15.97 -8.99
C THR A 57 7.64 14.87 -8.50
N VAL A 58 6.36 15.17 -8.52
CA VAL A 58 5.32 14.20 -8.15
C VAL A 58 5.18 13.19 -9.29
N ASP A 59 5.57 11.96 -9.04
CA ASP A 59 5.50 10.85 -9.99
C ASP A 59 4.37 9.87 -9.70
N THR A 60 3.75 9.97 -8.50
CA THR A 60 2.54 9.21 -8.16
C THR A 60 1.59 10.05 -7.33
N VAL A 61 0.28 9.93 -7.58
CA VAL A 61 -0.80 10.46 -6.73
C VAL A 61 -1.78 9.32 -6.46
N TYR A 62 -2.05 9.06 -5.20
CA TYR A 62 -2.92 7.96 -4.79
C TYR A 62 -4.07 8.47 -3.93
N PHE A 63 -5.29 8.33 -4.43
CA PHE A 63 -6.51 8.63 -3.69
C PHE A 63 -7.02 7.34 -3.05
N GLY A 64 -6.95 7.27 -1.71
CA GLY A 64 -7.29 6.08 -0.93
C GLY A 64 -8.01 6.42 0.37
N GLY A 65 -8.16 5.41 1.23
CA GLY A 65 -8.66 5.53 2.59
C GLY A 65 -10.02 4.88 2.82
N GLY A 66 -11.10 5.62 2.75
CA GLY A 66 -12.46 5.07 2.78
C GLY A 66 -12.87 4.53 1.40
N THR A 67 -13.65 5.30 0.66
CA THR A 67 -14.06 5.00 -0.72
C THR A 67 -13.96 6.29 -1.54
N PRO A 68 -12.77 6.59 -2.10
CA PRO A 68 -12.57 7.84 -2.83
C PRO A 68 -13.57 8.07 -3.97
N SER A 69 -13.96 7.03 -4.70
CA SER A 69 -14.97 7.15 -5.76
C SER A 69 -16.33 7.67 -5.26
N TYR A 70 -16.65 7.47 -3.97
CA TYR A 70 -17.87 7.98 -3.35
C TYR A 70 -17.90 9.51 -3.19
N LEU A 71 -16.73 10.17 -3.18
CA LEU A 71 -16.63 11.63 -3.15
C LEU A 71 -17.20 12.29 -4.42
N GLY A 72 -17.24 11.55 -5.52
CA GLY A 72 -17.77 11.98 -6.80
C GLY A 72 -16.74 12.69 -7.69
N GLU A 73 -16.94 12.56 -9.01
CA GLU A 73 -15.98 13.01 -10.03
C GLU A 73 -15.64 14.51 -9.97
N LYS A 74 -16.62 15.35 -9.63
CA LYS A 74 -16.41 16.81 -9.58
C LYS A 74 -15.42 17.22 -8.51
N ARG A 75 -15.58 16.67 -7.29
CA ARG A 75 -14.70 16.96 -6.15
C ARG A 75 -13.31 16.37 -6.35
N LEU A 76 -13.23 15.12 -6.84
CA LEU A 76 -11.96 14.47 -7.18
C LEU A 76 -11.19 15.25 -8.23
N CYS A 77 -11.85 15.69 -9.31
CA CYS A 77 -11.23 16.54 -10.32
C CYS A 77 -10.81 17.91 -9.78
N LYS A 78 -11.56 18.50 -8.83
CA LYS A 78 -11.16 19.76 -8.18
C LYS A 78 -9.86 19.59 -7.40
N ILE A 79 -9.73 18.54 -6.62
CA ILE A 79 -8.51 18.21 -5.86
C ILE A 79 -7.32 18.00 -6.81
N LEU A 80 -7.49 17.16 -7.84
CA LEU A 80 -6.41 16.86 -8.78
C LEU A 80 -5.93 18.10 -9.54
N LYS A 81 -6.83 18.99 -9.93
CA LYS A 81 -6.46 20.28 -10.55
C LYS A 81 -5.63 21.18 -9.62
N VAL A 82 -5.89 21.15 -8.31
CA VAL A 82 -5.05 21.88 -7.34
C VAL A 82 -3.65 21.28 -7.31
N ILE A 83 -3.54 19.94 -7.30
CA ILE A 83 -2.25 19.24 -7.33
C ILE A 83 -1.48 19.63 -8.61
N GLU A 84 -2.10 19.50 -9.79
CA GLU A 84 -1.46 19.86 -11.06
C GLU A 84 -1.02 21.34 -11.15
N LYS A 85 -1.77 22.24 -10.52
CA LYS A 85 -1.46 23.68 -10.51
C LYS A 85 -0.33 24.05 -9.52
N ARG A 86 -0.22 23.32 -8.39
CA ARG A 86 0.66 23.67 -7.27
C ARG A 86 1.94 22.87 -7.20
N TYR A 87 1.93 21.65 -7.71
CA TYR A 87 3.06 20.72 -7.69
C TYR A 87 3.61 20.49 -9.09
N GLN A 88 4.88 20.15 -9.16
CA GLN A 88 5.49 19.70 -10.41
C GLN A 88 5.12 18.23 -10.64
N VAL A 89 4.06 17.97 -11.39
CA VAL A 89 3.58 16.60 -11.68
C VAL A 89 4.26 16.09 -12.94
N ALA A 90 4.82 14.86 -12.89
CA ALA A 90 5.42 14.20 -14.04
C ALA A 90 4.36 13.91 -15.12
N ARG A 91 4.73 13.95 -16.39
CA ARG A 91 3.80 13.68 -17.50
C ARG A 91 3.27 12.25 -17.49
N ASP A 92 4.06 11.31 -16.99
CA ASP A 92 3.77 9.89 -16.85
C ASP A 92 3.41 9.51 -15.41
N ALA A 93 3.03 10.47 -14.57
CA ALA A 93 2.64 10.20 -13.20
C ALA A 93 1.52 9.15 -13.13
N GLU A 94 1.67 8.20 -12.21
CA GLU A 94 0.60 7.27 -11.88
C GLU A 94 -0.41 7.99 -10.99
N ILE A 95 -1.66 8.11 -11.44
CA ILE A 95 -2.73 8.76 -10.68
C ILE A 95 -3.82 7.73 -10.43
N THR A 96 -3.82 7.18 -9.21
CA THR A 96 -4.69 6.08 -8.79
C THR A 96 -5.91 6.59 -8.04
N LEU A 97 -7.05 5.95 -8.30
CA LEU A 97 -8.30 6.09 -7.56
C LEU A 97 -8.72 4.74 -7.00
N GLU A 98 -8.88 4.63 -5.69
CA GLU A 98 -9.63 3.52 -5.10
C GLU A 98 -11.13 3.70 -5.32
N ALA A 99 -11.79 2.62 -5.68
CA ALA A 99 -13.21 2.62 -5.97
C ALA A 99 -13.91 1.35 -5.47
N ASN A 100 -15.17 1.50 -5.08
CA ASN A 100 -16.06 0.37 -4.88
C ASN A 100 -16.93 0.14 -6.13
N PRO A 101 -17.29 -1.10 -6.43
CA PRO A 101 -18.11 -1.43 -7.60
C PRO A 101 -19.43 -0.66 -7.69
N ASP A 102 -20.10 -0.45 -6.55
CA ASP A 102 -21.36 0.29 -6.47
C ASP A 102 -21.25 1.78 -6.79
N SER A 103 -20.05 2.37 -6.73
CA SER A 103 -19.77 3.77 -7.07
C SER A 103 -18.98 3.96 -8.37
N ALA A 104 -18.57 2.87 -9.04
CA ALA A 104 -17.74 2.89 -10.24
C ALA A 104 -18.49 2.41 -11.53
N GLY A 105 -19.80 2.21 -11.45
CA GLY A 105 -20.60 1.71 -12.59
C GLY A 105 -20.91 2.75 -13.68
N ASP A 106 -20.77 4.04 -13.40
CA ASP A 106 -21.02 5.09 -14.40
C ASP A 106 -19.77 5.38 -15.24
N TRP A 107 -19.76 4.86 -16.47
CA TRP A 107 -18.67 5.09 -17.41
C TRP A 107 -18.48 6.57 -17.79
N LYS A 108 -19.52 7.42 -17.69
CA LYS A 108 -19.41 8.85 -18.00
C LYS A 108 -18.62 9.57 -16.90
N ALA A 109 -18.91 9.25 -15.64
CA ALA A 109 -18.15 9.75 -14.49
C ALA A 109 -16.68 9.28 -14.57
N LEU A 110 -16.44 7.98 -14.84
CA LEU A 110 -15.09 7.45 -15.02
C LEU A 110 -14.36 8.10 -16.21
N ARG A 111 -15.04 8.40 -17.29
CA ARG A 111 -14.47 9.12 -18.44
C ARG A 111 -14.11 10.57 -18.09
N ALA A 112 -14.91 11.24 -17.25
CA ALA A 112 -14.58 12.57 -16.74
C ALA A 112 -13.32 12.51 -15.86
N LEU A 113 -13.22 11.56 -14.96
CA LEU A 113 -12.00 11.30 -14.16
C LEU A 113 -10.79 11.00 -15.04
N ARG A 114 -10.93 10.15 -16.06
CA ARG A 114 -9.84 9.85 -17.01
C ARG A 114 -9.35 11.10 -17.75
N ARG A 115 -10.27 11.98 -18.15
CA ARG A 115 -9.93 13.27 -18.81
C ARG A 115 -9.27 14.25 -17.82
N CYS A 116 -9.61 14.14 -16.55
CA CYS A 116 -9.05 14.95 -15.48
C CYS A 116 -7.61 14.52 -15.12
N GLY A 117 -7.15 13.33 -15.53
CA GLY A 117 -5.80 12.84 -15.28
C GLY A 117 -5.72 11.47 -14.63
N PHE A 118 -6.79 10.98 -13.99
CA PHE A 118 -6.79 9.63 -13.39
C PHE A 118 -6.50 8.56 -14.44
N ASN A 119 -5.49 7.69 -14.20
CA ASN A 119 -5.04 6.71 -15.17
C ASN A 119 -4.98 5.27 -14.62
N ARG A 120 -5.18 5.08 -13.31
CA ARG A 120 -5.27 3.79 -12.64
C ARG A 120 -6.49 3.75 -11.70
N ILE A 121 -7.19 2.63 -11.67
CA ILE A 121 -8.27 2.36 -10.70
C ILE A 121 -7.90 1.09 -9.92
N SER A 122 -8.06 1.12 -8.59
CA SER A 122 -8.08 -0.05 -7.71
C SER A 122 -9.51 -0.30 -7.28
N LEU A 123 -10.08 -1.42 -7.70
CA LEU A 123 -11.49 -1.74 -7.49
C LEU A 123 -11.63 -2.82 -6.42
N GLY A 124 -12.27 -2.49 -5.32
CA GLY A 124 -12.50 -3.39 -4.21
C GLY A 124 -13.52 -4.49 -4.53
N MET A 125 -13.10 -5.52 -5.26
CA MET A 125 -13.92 -6.69 -5.58
C MET A 125 -14.16 -7.57 -4.36
N GLN A 126 -13.12 -7.85 -3.59
CA GLN A 126 -13.02 -8.66 -2.38
C GLN A 126 -13.34 -10.14 -2.60
N SER A 127 -14.47 -10.49 -3.20
CA SER A 127 -14.90 -11.84 -3.55
C SER A 127 -15.77 -11.83 -4.81
N ALA A 128 -15.83 -12.94 -5.53
CA ALA A 128 -16.77 -13.20 -6.60
C ALA A 128 -18.10 -13.83 -6.10
N CYS A 129 -18.15 -14.20 -4.82
CA CYS A 129 -19.32 -14.81 -4.20
C CYS A 129 -20.12 -13.76 -3.42
N ASP A 130 -21.36 -13.50 -3.85
CA ASP A 130 -22.22 -12.51 -3.20
C ASP A 130 -22.57 -12.87 -1.74
N GLU A 131 -22.50 -14.15 -1.36
CA GLU A 131 -22.68 -14.57 0.01
C GLU A 131 -21.47 -14.17 0.87
N GLU A 132 -20.24 -14.43 0.42
CA GLU A 132 -19.01 -13.97 1.08
C GLU A 132 -18.99 -12.43 1.22
N LEU A 133 -19.42 -11.70 0.18
CA LEU A 133 -19.52 -10.24 0.23
C LEU A 133 -20.46 -9.76 1.34
N ARG A 134 -21.62 -10.42 1.49
CA ARG A 134 -22.57 -10.07 2.55
C ARG A 134 -22.03 -10.33 3.95
N THR A 135 -21.29 -11.43 4.16
CA THR A 135 -20.71 -11.76 5.49
C THR A 135 -19.73 -10.71 5.98
N ILE A 136 -19.03 -10.04 5.05
CA ILE A 136 -18.07 -8.98 5.39
C ILE A 136 -18.65 -7.57 5.30
N GLY A 137 -19.97 -7.43 5.13
CA GLY A 137 -20.68 -6.14 5.09
C GLY A 137 -20.47 -5.34 3.81
N ARG A 138 -20.14 -6.01 2.69
CA ARG A 138 -20.07 -5.34 1.38
C ARG A 138 -21.46 -5.16 0.81
N VAL A 139 -21.69 -3.99 0.20
CA VAL A 139 -23.00 -3.61 -0.37
C VAL A 139 -23.11 -3.90 -1.86
N HIS A 140 -22.02 -4.24 -2.52
CA HIS A 140 -22.01 -4.57 -3.95
C HIS A 140 -22.12 -6.07 -4.19
N THR A 141 -22.41 -6.42 -5.44
CA THR A 141 -22.46 -7.79 -5.97
C THR A 141 -21.39 -8.02 -7.02
N MET A 142 -21.13 -9.29 -7.37
CA MET A 142 -20.22 -9.64 -8.47
C MET A 142 -20.68 -9.07 -9.82
N GLU A 143 -21.98 -8.94 -10.05
CA GLU A 143 -22.50 -8.29 -11.26
C GLU A 143 -22.11 -6.82 -11.33
N GLN A 144 -22.13 -6.10 -10.21
CA GLN A 144 -21.66 -4.71 -10.15
C GLN A 144 -20.13 -4.60 -10.37
N VAL A 145 -19.35 -5.61 -9.97
CA VAL A 145 -17.92 -5.68 -10.31
C VAL A 145 -17.73 -5.75 -11.83
N ARG A 146 -18.49 -6.63 -12.52
CA ARG A 146 -18.43 -6.72 -14.00
C ARG A 146 -18.79 -5.40 -14.66
N GLN A 147 -19.87 -4.78 -14.21
CA GLN A 147 -20.32 -3.48 -14.74
C GLN A 147 -19.28 -2.36 -14.51
N ALA A 148 -18.64 -2.33 -13.34
CA ALA A 148 -17.58 -1.35 -13.03
C ALA A 148 -16.35 -1.57 -13.92
N VAL A 149 -15.93 -2.81 -14.14
CA VAL A 149 -14.81 -3.15 -15.04
C VAL A 149 -15.15 -2.73 -16.47
N GLU A 150 -16.34 -3.06 -16.97
CA GLU A 150 -16.80 -2.67 -18.30
C GLU A 150 -16.86 -1.13 -18.44
N ALA A 151 -17.39 -0.44 -17.43
CA ALA A 151 -17.43 1.01 -17.39
C ALA A 151 -16.02 1.64 -17.43
N ALA A 152 -15.05 1.07 -16.70
CA ALA A 152 -13.65 1.52 -16.72
C ALA A 152 -13.02 1.33 -18.11
N ARG A 153 -13.22 0.18 -18.74
CA ARG A 153 -12.73 -0.09 -20.11
C ARG A 153 -13.37 0.86 -21.13
N LYS A 154 -14.68 1.09 -21.06
CA LYS A 154 -15.41 2.06 -21.89
C LYS A 154 -14.92 3.50 -21.67
N ALA A 155 -14.54 3.85 -20.46
CA ALA A 155 -13.90 5.13 -20.13
C ALA A 155 -12.44 5.24 -20.60
N LYS A 156 -11.85 4.16 -21.16
CA LYS A 156 -10.46 4.04 -21.60
C LYS A 156 -9.43 4.11 -20.46
N ILE A 157 -9.81 3.61 -19.28
CA ILE A 157 -8.89 3.33 -18.19
C ILE A 157 -8.34 1.93 -18.43
N GLN A 158 -7.04 1.84 -18.72
CA GLN A 158 -6.37 0.60 -19.10
C GLN A 158 -5.54 -0.01 -17.96
N ASN A 159 -5.33 0.71 -16.86
CA ASN A 159 -4.65 0.20 -15.68
C ASN A 159 -5.67 -0.02 -14.58
N LEU A 160 -6.13 -1.27 -14.47
CA LEU A 160 -7.14 -1.69 -13.52
C LEU A 160 -6.54 -2.72 -12.56
N SER A 161 -6.70 -2.46 -11.27
CA SER A 161 -6.46 -3.41 -10.18
C SER A 161 -7.79 -3.95 -9.67
N LEU A 162 -7.83 -5.24 -9.34
CA LEU A 162 -8.89 -5.83 -8.54
C LEU A 162 -8.30 -6.26 -7.20
N ASP A 163 -8.94 -5.84 -6.13
CA ASP A 163 -8.51 -6.17 -4.77
C ASP A 163 -9.39 -7.29 -4.25
N LEU A 164 -8.78 -8.39 -3.79
CA LEU A 164 -9.43 -9.59 -3.27
C LEU A 164 -8.96 -9.87 -1.85
N ILE A 165 -9.79 -10.58 -1.09
CA ILE A 165 -9.48 -11.02 0.27
C ILE A 165 -9.70 -12.53 0.36
N TYR A 166 -8.65 -13.26 0.78
CA TYR A 166 -8.77 -14.67 1.15
C TYR A 166 -8.85 -14.82 2.67
N GLY A 167 -9.33 -15.98 3.11
CA GLY A 167 -9.57 -16.24 4.52
C GLY A 167 -10.86 -15.62 5.04
N LEU A 168 -11.83 -15.36 4.16
CA LEU A 168 -13.16 -14.85 4.53
C LEU A 168 -13.93 -15.89 5.37
N PRO A 169 -14.94 -15.46 6.16
CA PRO A 169 -15.79 -16.38 6.91
C PRO A 169 -16.36 -17.49 6.02
N HIS A 170 -16.17 -18.76 6.44
CA HIS A 170 -16.59 -19.98 5.73
C HIS A 170 -16.02 -20.18 4.33
N GLN A 171 -14.99 -19.42 3.95
CA GLN A 171 -14.35 -19.57 2.65
C GLN A 171 -13.48 -20.84 2.64
N THR A 172 -13.66 -21.67 1.59
CA THR A 172 -12.82 -22.85 1.33
C THR A 172 -11.75 -22.54 0.28
N GLN A 173 -10.74 -23.42 0.17
CA GLN A 173 -9.70 -23.29 -0.86
C GLN A 173 -10.30 -23.33 -2.28
N GLU A 174 -11.30 -24.18 -2.52
CA GLU A 174 -11.98 -24.28 -3.81
C GLU A 174 -12.71 -22.97 -4.13
N ARG A 175 -13.42 -22.40 -3.15
CA ARG A 175 -14.10 -21.11 -3.30
C ARG A 175 -13.12 -19.97 -3.59
N TRP A 176 -11.97 -20.00 -2.93
CA TRP A 176 -10.92 -19.03 -3.20
C TRP A 176 -10.38 -19.13 -4.63
N LEU A 177 -10.13 -20.33 -5.15
CA LEU A 177 -9.74 -20.53 -6.55
C LEU A 177 -10.81 -20.06 -7.54
N GLU A 178 -12.10 -20.27 -7.24
CA GLU A 178 -13.21 -19.70 -8.03
C GLU A 178 -13.17 -18.18 -8.06
N ASN A 179 -12.88 -17.54 -6.91
CA ASN A 179 -12.72 -16.08 -6.80
C ASN A 179 -11.56 -15.58 -7.68
N LEU A 180 -10.41 -16.24 -7.64
CA LEU A 180 -9.26 -15.91 -8.49
C LEU A 180 -9.57 -16.08 -9.98
N ALA A 181 -10.22 -17.19 -10.35
CA ALA A 181 -10.62 -17.46 -11.73
C ALA A 181 -11.59 -16.39 -12.25
N ALA A 182 -12.57 -15.98 -11.44
CA ALA A 182 -13.51 -14.91 -11.79
C ALA A 182 -12.80 -13.55 -11.95
N ALA A 183 -11.84 -13.24 -11.09
CA ALA A 183 -11.04 -12.01 -11.21
C ALA A 183 -10.18 -12.00 -12.47
N VAL A 184 -9.46 -13.10 -12.75
CA VAL A 184 -8.62 -13.24 -13.95
C VAL A 184 -9.45 -13.15 -15.24
N ALA A 185 -10.67 -13.71 -15.25
CA ALA A 185 -11.59 -13.62 -16.39
C ALA A 185 -11.99 -12.17 -16.75
N LEU A 186 -11.92 -11.23 -15.80
CA LEU A 186 -12.11 -9.79 -16.04
C LEU A 186 -10.88 -9.12 -16.64
N ASN A 187 -9.78 -9.84 -16.78
CA ASN A 187 -8.53 -9.42 -17.41
C ASN A 187 -7.96 -8.09 -16.87
N PRO A 188 -7.80 -7.93 -15.54
CA PRO A 188 -7.15 -6.75 -14.96
C PRO A 188 -5.66 -6.72 -15.29
N GLU A 189 -5.01 -5.59 -15.09
CA GLU A 189 -3.56 -5.43 -15.18
C GLU A 189 -2.85 -5.78 -13.89
N HIS A 190 -3.58 -5.74 -12.77
CA HIS A 190 -3.04 -5.92 -11.43
C HIS A 190 -4.06 -6.61 -10.52
N LEU A 191 -3.58 -7.40 -9.57
CA LEU A 191 -4.38 -8.08 -8.56
C LEU A 191 -3.74 -7.89 -7.19
N SER A 192 -4.52 -7.41 -6.22
CA SER A 192 -4.15 -7.41 -4.81
C SER A 192 -4.88 -8.57 -4.12
N CYS A 193 -4.14 -9.49 -3.49
CA CYS A 193 -4.69 -10.64 -2.78
C CYS A 193 -4.25 -10.59 -1.33
N TYR A 194 -5.13 -10.07 -0.46
CA TYR A 194 -4.83 -9.88 0.95
C TYR A 194 -5.42 -11.01 1.78
N GLY A 195 -4.65 -11.51 2.77
CA GLY A 195 -5.23 -12.32 3.83
C GLY A 195 -6.11 -11.47 4.73
N LEU A 196 -7.28 -11.97 5.08
CA LEU A 196 -8.18 -11.29 6.01
C LEU A 196 -7.48 -11.11 7.36
N LYS A 197 -7.34 -9.85 7.78
CA LYS A 197 -6.87 -9.52 9.12
C LYS A 197 -8.03 -9.24 10.04
N VAL A 198 -7.95 -9.79 11.24
CA VAL A 198 -8.93 -9.56 12.30
C VAL A 198 -8.36 -8.54 13.27
N GLU A 199 -8.62 -7.26 12.97
CA GLU A 199 -8.06 -6.13 13.72
C GLU A 199 -8.93 -5.78 14.93
N GLU A 200 -8.28 -5.50 16.06
CA GLU A 200 -8.95 -5.07 17.29
C GLU A 200 -9.76 -3.78 17.05
N GLY A 201 -10.94 -3.70 17.66
CA GLY A 201 -11.86 -2.59 17.47
C GLY A 201 -12.78 -2.70 16.25
N THR A 202 -12.63 -3.74 15.42
CA THR A 202 -13.57 -4.03 14.33
C THR A 202 -14.73 -4.91 14.78
N PRO A 203 -15.92 -4.82 14.15
CA PRO A 203 -17.01 -5.78 14.41
C PRO A 203 -16.60 -7.23 14.18
N LEU A 204 -15.74 -7.51 13.21
CA LEU A 204 -15.25 -8.87 12.95
C LEU A 204 -14.42 -9.41 14.10
N PHE A 205 -13.61 -8.58 14.77
CA PHE A 205 -12.86 -8.99 15.95
C PHE A 205 -13.78 -9.46 17.07
N ALA A 206 -14.90 -8.78 17.27
CA ALA A 206 -15.89 -9.18 18.29
C ALA A 206 -16.58 -10.52 17.97
N MET A 207 -16.58 -10.95 16.71
CA MET A 207 -17.22 -12.18 16.23
C MET A 207 -16.19 -13.29 15.88
N LYS A 208 -14.89 -13.08 16.05
CA LYS A 208 -13.82 -13.94 15.52
C LYS A 208 -13.98 -15.42 15.85
N ASP A 209 -14.43 -15.73 17.07
CA ASP A 209 -14.57 -17.12 17.55
C ASP A 209 -15.80 -17.83 16.98
N THR A 210 -16.74 -17.09 16.38
CA THR A 210 -18.00 -17.61 15.82
C THR A 210 -18.15 -17.38 14.32
N ALA A 211 -17.25 -16.61 13.73
CA ALA A 211 -17.33 -16.21 12.32
C ALA A 211 -16.97 -17.32 11.32
N GLY A 212 -16.50 -18.47 11.78
CA GLY A 212 -16.11 -19.58 10.90
C GLY A 212 -14.92 -19.23 10.00
N LEU A 213 -13.91 -18.55 10.56
CA LEU A 213 -12.71 -18.18 9.84
C LEU A 213 -11.85 -19.41 9.54
N PRO A 214 -11.26 -19.53 8.33
CA PRO A 214 -10.28 -20.57 8.03
C PRO A 214 -9.06 -20.47 8.95
N GLY A 215 -8.51 -21.62 9.31
CA GLY A 215 -7.30 -21.71 10.12
C GLY A 215 -6.04 -21.20 9.41
N ASP A 216 -4.94 -21.04 10.16
CA ASP A 216 -3.68 -20.52 9.62
C ASP A 216 -3.12 -21.40 8.49
N GLU A 217 -3.23 -22.73 8.59
CA GLU A 217 -2.79 -23.68 7.55
C GLU A 217 -3.61 -23.53 6.27
N GLU A 218 -4.94 -23.40 6.39
CA GLU A 218 -5.84 -23.20 5.25
C GLU A 218 -5.54 -21.86 4.55
N GLN A 219 -5.30 -20.81 5.33
CA GLN A 219 -4.93 -19.51 4.77
C GLN A 219 -3.54 -19.53 4.11
N ALA A 220 -2.59 -20.27 4.67
CA ALA A 220 -1.27 -20.47 4.07
C ALA A 220 -1.39 -21.22 2.73
N ASP A 221 -2.22 -22.24 2.64
CA ASP A 221 -2.51 -22.96 1.40
C ASP A 221 -3.17 -22.04 0.36
N MET A 222 -4.17 -21.24 0.76
CA MET A 222 -4.80 -20.24 -0.14
C MET A 222 -3.77 -19.27 -0.69
N TYR A 223 -2.83 -18.81 0.13
CA TYR A 223 -1.74 -17.93 -0.32
C TYR A 223 -0.83 -18.62 -1.34
N LEU A 224 -0.36 -19.83 -1.06
CA LEU A 224 0.51 -20.57 -1.98
C LEU A 224 -0.21 -20.88 -3.30
N GLN A 225 -1.48 -21.28 -3.24
CA GLN A 225 -2.32 -21.49 -4.42
C GLN A 225 -2.48 -20.21 -5.24
N THR A 226 -2.60 -19.04 -4.58
CA THR A 226 -2.68 -17.75 -5.28
C THR A 226 -1.45 -17.51 -6.15
N VAL A 227 -0.25 -17.72 -5.60
CA VAL A 227 1.01 -17.52 -6.32
C VAL A 227 1.08 -18.42 -7.56
N GLU A 228 0.81 -19.72 -7.38
CA GLU A 228 0.85 -20.70 -8.47
C GLU A 228 -0.23 -20.44 -9.53
N PHE A 229 -1.45 -20.11 -9.10
CA PHE A 229 -2.56 -19.86 -10.00
C PHE A 229 -2.31 -18.61 -10.85
N LEU A 230 -1.97 -17.48 -10.24
CA LEU A 230 -1.82 -16.22 -10.94
C LEU A 230 -0.62 -16.24 -11.91
N LYS A 231 0.44 -16.95 -11.58
CA LYS A 231 1.59 -17.16 -12.48
C LYS A 231 1.18 -17.82 -13.79
N GLN A 232 0.25 -18.78 -13.77
CA GLN A 232 -0.24 -19.46 -14.99
C GLN A 232 -0.97 -18.51 -15.94
N TYR A 233 -1.50 -17.39 -15.41
CA TYR A 233 -2.22 -16.37 -16.18
C TYR A 233 -1.37 -15.12 -16.49
N GLY A 234 -0.04 -15.20 -16.26
CA GLY A 234 0.90 -14.12 -16.60
C GLY A 234 0.93 -12.96 -15.62
N TYR A 235 0.48 -13.17 -14.37
CA TYR A 235 0.67 -12.22 -13.29
C TYR A 235 1.90 -12.62 -12.49
N GLU A 236 2.82 -11.69 -12.34
CA GLU A 236 4.04 -11.84 -11.54
C GLU A 236 3.82 -11.24 -10.15
N GLN A 237 4.14 -12.01 -9.11
CA GLN A 237 4.22 -11.47 -7.77
C GLN A 237 5.37 -10.46 -7.71
N TYR A 238 5.16 -9.24 -7.18
CA TYR A 238 6.24 -8.27 -7.04
C TYR A 238 6.48 -7.88 -5.58
N GLU A 239 5.50 -8.14 -4.70
CA GLU A 239 5.65 -8.07 -3.24
C GLU A 239 4.66 -9.04 -2.58
N ILE A 240 4.65 -9.11 -1.25
CA ILE A 240 3.97 -10.16 -0.48
C ILE A 240 2.50 -10.40 -0.85
N SER A 241 1.74 -9.36 -1.24
CA SER A 241 0.28 -9.44 -1.47
C SER A 241 -0.15 -9.04 -2.88
N ASN A 242 0.75 -8.48 -3.70
CA ASN A 242 0.37 -7.88 -4.96
C ASN A 242 1.03 -8.56 -6.17
N PHE A 243 0.22 -8.71 -7.22
CA PHE A 243 0.55 -9.40 -8.45
C PHE A 243 0.20 -8.50 -9.64
N ALA A 244 1.04 -8.45 -10.65
CA ALA A 244 0.82 -7.60 -11.81
C ALA A 244 1.29 -8.26 -13.10
N LYS A 245 0.70 -7.86 -14.22
CA LYS A 245 1.32 -8.08 -15.52
C LYS A 245 2.60 -7.24 -15.61
N PRO A 246 3.63 -7.65 -16.35
CA PRO A 246 4.90 -6.92 -16.44
C PRO A 246 4.71 -5.42 -16.72
N GLY A 247 5.31 -4.56 -15.90
CA GLY A 247 5.22 -3.10 -15.99
C GLY A 247 3.88 -2.50 -15.54
N ARG A 248 3.09 -3.25 -14.76
CA ARG A 248 1.79 -2.81 -14.21
C ARG A 248 1.74 -2.84 -12.68
N GLU A 249 2.88 -2.97 -12.04
CA GLU A 249 3.03 -2.84 -10.60
C GLU A 249 2.53 -1.48 -10.12
N SER A 250 1.97 -1.41 -8.92
CA SER A 250 1.57 -0.13 -8.32
C SER A 250 2.82 0.68 -7.95
N ARG A 251 3.10 1.73 -8.71
CA ARG A 251 4.27 2.59 -8.48
C ARG A 251 4.18 3.31 -7.14
N HIS A 252 2.98 3.67 -6.72
CA HIS A 252 2.77 4.33 -5.44
C HIS A 252 3.04 3.39 -4.26
N ASN A 253 2.51 2.15 -4.29
CA ASN A 253 2.74 1.17 -3.23
C ASN A 253 4.23 0.79 -3.13
N LEU A 254 4.92 0.68 -4.26
CA LEU A 254 6.37 0.43 -4.28
C LEU A 254 7.18 1.51 -3.59
N LYS A 255 6.69 2.76 -3.48
CA LYS A 255 7.39 3.82 -2.73
C LYS A 255 7.50 3.47 -1.25
N TYR A 256 6.43 2.94 -0.65
CA TYR A 256 6.44 2.51 0.75
C TYR A 256 7.49 1.42 0.98
N TRP A 257 7.47 0.38 0.15
CA TRP A 257 8.41 -0.74 0.26
C TRP A 257 9.87 -0.34 0.02
N LYS A 258 10.11 0.66 -0.82
CA LYS A 258 11.46 1.14 -1.19
C LYS A 258 11.92 2.36 -0.39
N LEU A 259 11.23 2.73 0.68
CA LEU A 259 11.54 3.90 1.51
C LEU A 259 11.68 5.20 0.70
N GLN A 260 10.89 5.36 -0.36
CA GLN A 260 10.83 6.59 -1.13
C GLN A 260 9.89 7.59 -0.48
N GLU A 261 10.18 8.88 -0.64
CA GLU A 261 9.40 9.94 -0.03
C GLU A 261 7.97 10.00 -0.53
N TYR A 262 7.05 10.18 0.41
CA TYR A 262 5.65 10.47 0.13
C TYR A 262 5.08 11.43 1.17
N ALA A 263 4.15 12.29 0.73
CA ALA A 263 3.42 13.22 1.58
C ALA A 263 1.93 12.87 1.55
N GLY A 264 1.35 12.63 2.72
CA GLY A 264 -0.07 12.36 2.90
C GLY A 264 -0.86 13.62 3.20
N PHE A 265 -2.10 13.67 2.73
CA PHE A 265 -3.04 14.76 2.93
C PHE A 265 -4.41 14.21 3.33
N GLY A 266 -5.07 14.85 4.28
CA GLY A 266 -6.34 14.41 4.83
C GLY A 266 -6.21 13.85 6.26
N PRO A 267 -7.31 13.74 7.03
CA PRO A 267 -7.29 13.22 8.39
C PRO A 267 -6.88 11.75 8.39
N GLY A 268 -5.96 11.37 9.26
CA GLY A 268 -5.40 10.03 9.34
C GLY A 268 -4.35 9.70 8.27
N ALA A 269 -4.01 10.63 7.36
CA ALA A 269 -2.97 10.40 6.36
C ALA A 269 -1.57 10.39 6.99
N HIS A 270 -0.77 9.39 6.62
CA HIS A 270 0.63 9.27 7.01
C HIS A 270 1.55 9.85 5.92
N SER A 271 2.73 10.27 6.34
CA SER A 271 3.79 10.80 5.47
C SER A 271 5.16 10.27 5.92
N ASP A 272 6.07 10.15 4.96
CA ASP A 272 7.49 10.01 5.18
C ASP A 272 8.20 10.98 4.22
N PHE A 273 8.41 12.21 4.68
CA PHE A 273 8.83 13.31 3.84
C PHE A 273 9.83 14.23 4.54
N GLY A 274 10.91 14.57 3.85
CA GLY A 274 11.92 15.46 4.40
C GLY A 274 12.66 14.91 5.62
N GLY A 275 12.72 13.58 5.77
CA GLY A 275 13.34 12.93 6.93
C GLY A 275 12.45 12.87 8.17
N VAL A 276 11.19 13.29 8.05
CA VAL A 276 10.19 13.27 9.12
C VAL A 276 9.06 12.32 8.77
N ARG A 277 8.70 11.46 9.70
CA ARG A 277 7.47 10.66 9.64
C ARG A 277 6.41 11.35 10.47
N TYR A 278 5.28 11.62 9.85
CA TYR A 278 4.15 12.25 10.52
C TYR A 278 2.82 11.71 10.02
N ALA A 279 1.81 11.78 10.88
CA ALA A 279 0.44 11.44 10.56
C ALA A 279 -0.51 12.52 11.11
N TYR A 280 -1.57 12.82 10.36
CA TYR A 280 -2.61 13.73 10.83
C TYR A 280 -3.59 13.00 11.77
N GLU A 281 -4.18 13.73 12.72
CA GLU A 281 -5.22 13.19 13.59
C GLU A 281 -6.41 12.65 12.77
N LYS A 282 -7.03 11.57 13.28
CA LYS A 282 -8.21 10.94 12.68
C LYS A 282 -9.47 11.70 13.11
N ASP A 283 -9.55 12.99 12.78
CA ASP A 283 -10.65 13.89 13.11
C ASP A 283 -10.99 14.79 11.91
N LEU A 284 -12.12 14.48 11.25
CA LEU A 284 -12.55 15.20 10.05
C LEU A 284 -12.94 16.64 10.35
N ASP A 285 -13.63 16.90 11.47
CA ASP A 285 -14.13 18.22 11.80
C ASP A 285 -12.98 19.15 12.23
N ALA A 286 -12.02 18.63 13.00
CA ALA A 286 -10.79 19.34 13.32
C ALA A 286 -9.96 19.64 12.07
N TYR A 287 -9.89 18.70 11.11
CA TYR A 287 -9.18 18.88 9.84
C TYR A 287 -9.81 19.99 8.98
N ILE A 288 -11.15 20.01 8.86
CA ILE A 288 -11.88 21.07 8.16
C ILE A 288 -11.66 22.43 8.82
N ALA A 289 -11.75 22.49 10.15
CA ALA A 289 -11.55 23.72 10.89
C ALA A 289 -10.11 24.28 10.75
N ALA A 290 -9.10 23.39 10.70
CA ALA A 290 -7.70 23.78 10.53
C ALA A 290 -7.45 24.56 9.23
N ALA A 291 -8.11 24.20 8.14
CA ALA A 291 -7.98 24.89 6.85
C ALA A 291 -8.54 26.33 6.83
N HIS A 292 -9.29 26.74 7.84
CA HIS A 292 -9.85 28.08 7.99
C HIS A 292 -9.03 28.99 8.93
N GLY A 293 -7.72 28.73 9.06
CA GLY A 293 -6.80 29.56 9.87
C GLY A 293 -6.37 28.90 11.18
N GLY A 294 -6.66 27.60 11.35
CA GLY A 294 -6.13 26.76 12.42
C GLY A 294 -4.80 26.11 12.06
N GLN A 295 -4.35 25.20 12.90
CA GLN A 295 -3.18 24.35 12.64
C GLN A 295 -3.62 22.90 12.45
N PHE A 296 -3.11 22.25 11.40
CA PHE A 296 -3.27 20.81 11.24
C PHE A 296 -2.56 20.07 12.37
N ARG A 297 -3.31 19.22 13.07
CA ARG A 297 -2.80 18.47 14.21
C ARG A 297 -2.21 17.14 13.76
N PHE A 298 -1.11 16.77 14.40
CA PHE A 298 -0.43 15.52 14.16
C PHE A 298 -0.70 14.53 15.29
N SER A 299 -1.05 13.30 14.96
CA SER A 299 -1.07 12.16 15.88
C SER A 299 0.33 11.56 16.05
N GLU A 300 1.19 11.72 15.05
CA GLU A 300 2.58 11.33 15.04
C GLU A 300 3.42 12.41 14.35
N ASN A 301 4.62 12.69 14.88
CA ASN A 301 5.58 13.61 14.26
C ASN A 301 6.98 13.28 14.80
N THR A 302 7.73 12.45 14.02
CA THR A 302 9.00 11.90 14.47
C THR A 302 10.08 12.10 13.40
N VAL A 303 11.20 12.71 13.78
CA VAL A 303 12.39 12.78 12.92
C VAL A 303 13.04 11.39 12.88
N ILE A 304 13.22 10.83 11.68
CA ILE A 304 13.88 9.53 11.50
C ILE A 304 15.33 9.77 11.09
N PRO A 305 16.31 9.48 11.98
CA PRO A 305 17.71 9.63 11.65
C PRO A 305 18.10 8.73 10.47
N PRO A 306 18.95 9.19 9.54
CA PRO A 306 19.39 8.35 8.40
C PRO A 306 20.01 7.01 8.83
N ARG A 307 20.67 6.99 10.00
CA ARG A 307 21.29 5.77 10.58
C ARG A 307 20.28 4.70 11.01
N ASP A 308 19.00 5.05 11.20
CA ASP A 308 17.96 4.13 11.65
C ASP A 308 17.12 3.62 10.46
N ARG A 309 17.30 4.21 9.28
CA ARG A 309 16.67 3.77 8.03
C ARG A 309 17.13 2.39 7.55
N ASP A 310 18.29 1.91 8.00
CA ASP A 310 18.80 0.59 7.66
C ASP A 310 17.94 -0.55 8.21
N VAL A 311 17.28 -0.34 9.36
CA VAL A 311 16.30 -1.27 9.94
C VAL A 311 15.05 -1.37 9.06
N GLU A 312 14.54 -0.22 8.67
CA GLU A 312 13.34 -0.13 7.81
C GLU A 312 13.62 -0.71 6.42
N TRP A 313 14.81 -0.47 5.88
CA TRP A 313 15.22 -1.01 4.58
C TRP A 313 15.19 -2.54 4.56
N VAL A 314 15.70 -3.17 5.62
CA VAL A 314 15.62 -4.63 5.77
C VAL A 314 14.20 -5.10 5.94
N MET A 315 13.43 -4.44 6.82
CA MET A 315 12.06 -4.84 7.15
C MET A 315 11.11 -4.76 5.95
N LEU A 316 11.22 -3.71 5.14
CA LEU A 316 10.36 -3.48 3.99
C LEU A 316 10.88 -4.20 2.75
N GLY A 317 12.20 -4.15 2.49
CA GLY A 317 12.82 -4.80 1.34
C GLY A 317 12.68 -6.32 1.35
N ALA A 318 12.67 -6.96 2.53
CA ALA A 318 12.44 -8.40 2.66
C ALA A 318 11.02 -8.83 2.20
N ARG A 319 10.08 -7.91 2.04
CA ARG A 319 8.73 -8.19 1.52
C ARG A 319 8.59 -8.00 0.01
N LEU A 320 9.67 -7.59 -0.67
CA LEU A 320 9.73 -7.45 -2.11
C LEU A 320 10.30 -8.71 -2.78
N ILE A 321 9.80 -9.06 -3.96
CA ILE A 321 10.45 -10.07 -4.81
C ILE A 321 11.81 -9.57 -5.34
N SER A 322 11.95 -8.25 -5.56
CA SER A 322 13.27 -7.67 -5.86
C SER A 322 14.27 -7.79 -4.70
N GLY A 323 13.79 -8.05 -3.49
CA GLY A 323 14.58 -8.49 -2.34
C GLY A 323 15.57 -7.47 -1.80
N LEU A 324 16.62 -8.00 -1.15
CA LEU A 324 17.69 -7.26 -0.50
C LEU A 324 18.95 -7.37 -1.36
N ASP A 325 19.37 -6.27 -2.01
CA ASP A 325 20.63 -6.19 -2.74
C ASP A 325 21.73 -5.69 -1.80
N PRO A 326 22.79 -6.51 -1.52
CA PRO A 326 23.94 -6.10 -0.73
C PRO A 326 24.60 -4.81 -1.21
N LYS A 327 24.66 -4.60 -2.54
CA LYS A 327 25.28 -3.40 -3.13
C LYS A 327 24.50 -2.14 -2.80
N ASP A 328 23.17 -2.21 -2.87
CA ASP A 328 22.30 -1.08 -2.52
C ASP A 328 22.39 -0.74 -1.04
N TYR A 329 22.41 -1.77 -0.17
CA TYR A 329 22.60 -1.59 1.27
C TYR A 329 23.94 -0.90 1.57
N GLU A 330 25.04 -1.40 1.00
CA GLU A 330 26.39 -0.86 1.22
C GLU A 330 26.53 0.57 0.68
N ALA A 331 25.94 0.85 -0.49
CA ALA A 331 25.94 2.18 -1.09
C ALA A 331 25.17 3.19 -0.24
N GLN A 332 24.00 2.79 0.28
CA GLN A 332 23.11 3.68 1.03
C GLN A 332 23.58 3.91 2.47
N PHE A 333 24.01 2.84 3.15
CA PHE A 333 24.29 2.91 4.60
C PHE A 333 25.77 2.91 4.95
N ARG A 334 26.68 2.74 3.98
CA ARG A 334 28.13 2.68 4.20
C ARG A 334 28.52 1.57 5.21
N ARG A 335 27.83 0.44 5.14
CA ARG A 335 28.01 -0.75 6.00
C ARG A 335 28.01 -1.99 5.13
N ARG A 336 28.88 -2.95 5.45
CA ARG A 336 28.92 -4.22 4.74
C ARG A 336 27.68 -5.07 5.07
N PHE A 337 27.04 -5.60 4.06
CA PHE A 337 25.85 -6.46 4.18
C PHE A 337 26.21 -7.87 4.69
N ASP A 338 27.18 -8.52 4.03
CA ASP A 338 27.51 -9.92 4.24
C ASP A 338 27.85 -10.28 5.69
N PRO A 339 28.75 -9.57 6.41
CA PRO A 339 29.07 -9.94 7.79
C PRO A 339 27.88 -9.85 8.75
N ILE A 340 26.83 -9.10 8.37
CA ILE A 340 25.67 -8.89 9.22
C ILE A 340 24.61 -9.97 8.92
N PHE A 341 24.23 -10.11 7.66
CA PHE A 341 23.02 -10.84 7.28
C PHE A 341 23.29 -12.23 6.67
N LEU A 342 24.44 -12.42 5.99
CA LEU A 342 24.73 -13.64 5.24
C LEU A 342 24.59 -14.93 6.07
N PRO A 343 25.11 -15.01 7.33
CA PRO A 343 24.99 -16.25 8.12
C PRO A 343 23.54 -16.66 8.40
N PHE A 344 22.64 -15.67 8.58
CA PHE A 344 21.22 -15.94 8.80
C PHE A 344 20.50 -16.25 7.48
N MET A 345 20.76 -15.49 6.42
CA MET A 345 20.18 -15.71 5.10
C MET A 345 20.50 -17.10 4.54
N GLN A 346 21.72 -17.59 4.73
CA GLN A 346 22.10 -18.95 4.33
C GLN A 346 21.26 -20.02 5.03
N LYS A 347 20.92 -19.83 6.31
CA LYS A 347 19.99 -20.74 7.01
C LYS A 347 18.58 -20.70 6.40
N CYS A 348 18.10 -19.52 6.05
CA CYS A 348 16.81 -19.37 5.37
C CYS A 348 16.80 -20.06 4.00
N VAL A 349 17.90 -19.99 3.23
CA VAL A 349 18.06 -20.70 1.96
C VAL A 349 18.08 -22.21 2.17
N ALA A 350 18.85 -22.71 3.13
CA ALA A 350 18.90 -24.14 3.44
C ALA A 350 17.55 -24.70 3.87
N ALA A 351 16.70 -23.88 4.49
CA ALA A 351 15.34 -24.21 4.88
C ALA A 351 14.30 -24.03 3.75
N GLY A 352 14.69 -23.52 2.58
CA GLY A 352 13.80 -23.26 1.44
C GLY A 352 12.92 -22.01 1.58
N TYR A 353 13.21 -21.11 2.52
CA TYR A 353 12.47 -19.88 2.75
C TYR A 353 13.01 -18.67 1.99
N ALA A 354 14.24 -18.75 1.50
CA ALA A 354 14.87 -17.70 0.72
C ALA A 354 15.67 -18.29 -0.44
N VAL A 355 15.95 -17.46 -1.43
CA VAL A 355 16.87 -17.76 -2.54
C VAL A 355 17.85 -16.60 -2.73
N SER A 356 18.96 -16.87 -3.36
CA SER A 356 19.91 -15.85 -3.79
C SER A 356 20.10 -15.97 -5.30
N GLU A 357 19.73 -14.92 -6.01
CA GLU A 357 19.88 -14.86 -7.47
C GLU A 357 20.73 -13.64 -7.83
N ASN A 358 21.83 -13.87 -8.55
CA ASN A 358 22.79 -12.80 -8.93
C ASN A 358 23.31 -11.97 -7.75
N GLY A 359 23.35 -12.55 -6.54
CA GLY A 359 23.80 -11.90 -5.32
C GLY A 359 22.69 -11.12 -4.59
N VAL A 360 21.49 -11.04 -5.12
CA VAL A 360 20.31 -10.47 -4.45
C VAL A 360 19.56 -11.56 -3.68
N TRP A 361 19.10 -11.24 -2.49
CA TRP A 361 18.41 -12.15 -1.59
C TRP A 361 16.93 -11.81 -1.53
N HIS A 362 16.05 -12.78 -1.81
CA HIS A 362 14.61 -12.60 -1.64
C HIS A 362 13.93 -13.83 -1.04
N LEU A 363 12.77 -13.63 -0.45
CA LEU A 363 11.98 -14.71 0.13
C LEU A 363 11.26 -15.51 -0.95
N THR A 364 11.14 -16.83 -0.73
CA THR A 364 10.22 -17.67 -1.50
C THR A 364 8.78 -17.44 -1.06
N PRO A 365 7.76 -17.93 -1.79
CA PRO A 365 6.38 -17.90 -1.30
C PRO A 365 6.21 -18.54 0.09
N LYS A 366 6.93 -19.63 0.39
CA LYS A 366 6.98 -20.23 1.74
C LYS A 366 7.64 -19.30 2.76
N GLY A 367 8.68 -18.57 2.34
CA GLY A 367 9.35 -17.57 3.18
C GLY A 367 8.44 -16.39 3.52
N PHE A 368 7.57 -15.97 2.62
CA PHE A 368 6.60 -14.90 2.89
C PHE A 368 5.60 -15.28 3.98
N LEU A 369 5.18 -16.54 4.09
CA LEU A 369 4.30 -17.02 5.15
C LEU A 369 4.91 -16.84 6.56
N VAL A 370 6.22 -16.92 6.65
CA VAL A 370 6.98 -16.74 7.91
C VAL A 370 7.86 -15.49 7.92
N SER A 371 7.52 -14.52 7.06
CA SER A 371 8.32 -13.31 6.84
C SER A 371 8.59 -12.53 8.12
N ASN A 372 7.63 -12.44 9.05
CA ASN A 372 7.84 -11.72 10.31
C ASN A 372 8.93 -12.37 11.18
N GLN A 373 9.02 -13.70 11.21
CA GLN A 373 10.08 -14.41 11.93
C GLN A 373 11.44 -14.24 11.25
N ILE A 374 11.47 -14.29 9.91
CA ILE A 374 12.70 -14.07 9.15
C ILE A 374 13.18 -12.63 9.32
N ILE A 375 12.30 -11.65 9.22
CA ILE A 375 12.63 -10.24 9.44
C ILE A 375 13.15 -10.04 10.87
N GLY A 376 12.47 -10.63 11.87
CA GLY A 376 12.95 -10.60 13.26
C GLY A 376 14.40 -11.10 13.37
N GLY A 377 14.74 -12.24 12.79
CA GLY A 377 16.08 -12.79 12.79
C GLY A 377 17.10 -11.91 12.06
N LEU A 378 16.72 -11.22 10.99
CA LEU A 378 17.59 -10.24 10.31
C LEU A 378 17.84 -9.02 11.19
N LEU A 379 16.82 -8.51 11.88
CA LEU A 379 16.95 -7.37 12.80
C LEU A 379 17.77 -7.73 14.02
N ASP A 380 17.66 -8.93 14.55
CA ASP A 380 18.48 -9.43 15.64
C ASP A 380 19.96 -9.51 15.23
N ALA A 381 20.25 -10.00 14.03
CA ALA A 381 21.61 -10.03 13.48
C ALA A 381 22.19 -8.61 13.37
N GLN A 382 21.38 -7.65 12.92
CA GLN A 382 21.78 -6.24 12.80
C GLN A 382 22.02 -5.60 14.18
N ALA A 383 21.15 -5.88 15.15
CA ALA A 383 21.30 -5.39 16.52
C ALA A 383 22.58 -5.94 17.18
N ALA A 384 22.86 -7.24 17.01
CA ALA A 384 24.06 -7.87 17.50
C ALA A 384 25.34 -7.26 16.91
N GLU A 385 25.32 -6.87 15.63
CA GLU A 385 26.46 -6.18 15.00
C GLU A 385 26.62 -4.75 15.55
N LYS A 386 25.51 -4.01 15.72
CA LYS A 386 25.54 -2.68 16.34
C LYS A 386 26.17 -2.74 17.75
N GLN A 387 25.79 -3.75 18.54
CA GLN A 387 26.35 -3.96 19.88
C GLN A 387 27.83 -4.30 19.84
N ARG A 388 28.27 -5.24 18.98
CA ARG A 388 29.68 -5.59 18.80
C ARG A 388 30.55 -4.36 18.49
N ARG A 389 30.08 -3.48 17.60
CA ARG A 389 30.76 -2.22 17.25
C ARG A 389 30.84 -1.26 18.43
N ALA A 390 29.76 -1.13 19.18
CA ALA A 390 29.72 -0.29 20.38
C ALA A 390 30.74 -0.79 21.44
N ASP A 391 30.79 -2.10 21.67
CA ASP A 391 31.72 -2.73 22.61
C ASP A 391 33.19 -2.60 22.16
N ALA A 392 33.45 -2.72 20.85
CA ALA A 392 34.76 -2.51 20.28
C ALA A 392 35.23 -1.05 20.43
N ALA A 393 34.31 -0.10 20.18
CA ALA A 393 34.58 1.32 20.40
C ALA A 393 34.89 1.63 21.87
N ALA A 394 34.14 1.05 22.80
CA ALA A 394 34.33 1.24 24.24
C ALA A 394 35.69 0.67 24.73
N ARG A 395 36.22 -0.39 24.07
CA ARG A 395 37.54 -0.99 24.37
C ARG A 395 38.70 -0.28 23.69
N GLY A 396 38.47 0.72 22.85
CA GLY A 396 39.51 1.42 22.09
C GLY A 396 40.08 0.62 20.90
N ASP A 397 39.44 -0.47 20.50
CA ASP A 397 39.89 -1.36 19.42
C ASP A 397 39.59 -0.82 17.99
N PHE A 398 39.29 0.47 17.87
CA PHE A 398 39.00 1.09 16.57
C PHE A 398 40.32 1.38 15.82
N ARG A 399 40.72 0.46 14.95
CA ARG A 399 41.55 0.83 13.80
C ARG A 399 40.58 1.40 12.72
N VAL A 400 40.64 2.71 12.53
CA VAL A 400 39.99 3.36 11.38
C VAL A 400 40.79 2.92 10.15
N ASN A 401 40.32 1.91 9.43
CA ASN A 401 40.76 1.69 8.05
C ASN A 401 40.14 2.79 7.20
N LEU A 402 40.91 3.85 6.99
CA LEU A 402 40.73 4.84 5.94
C LEU A 402 41.46 4.31 4.71
N ASP A 403 40.83 3.39 3.95
CA ASP A 403 41.21 3.04 2.59
C ASP A 403 39.94 3.05 1.71
#